data_edcd3312c1d6e68e0469b152336527f9
#
_entry.id   edcd3312c1d6e68e0469b152336527f9
#
_cell.length_a   1.000
_cell.length_b   1.000
_cell.length_c   1.000
_cell.angle_alpha   90.00
_cell.angle_beta   90.00
_cell.angle_gamma   90.00
#
_symmetry.space_group_name_H-M   'P 1'
#
loop_
_entity.id
_entity.type
_entity.pdbx_description
1 polymer ?
#
loop_
_entity_poly.entity_id
_entity_poly.type
_entity_poly.pdbx_seq_one_letter_code
_entity_poly.pdbx_strand_id
1 'polypeptide(L)'
;GQNMAFLQAAQTQPVFSSLNFPRAVQHLNPTGSNKILLVVNESWGEPQNPALQKAVLQGLLAQPAFENVQHGSFLFVGAIVEGEMRELCNASVKGFALKLAPPQQFTDCLPMQYRQQGYETVAMHGASSQMYDRFSWYPKAGFQQALFGEQFLGKPRCEAFNGVCDSALFDEVGKAFSAN
;
A
#
# COMPACT_ATOMS: atom_id res chain seq x y z
N GLY A 1 33.60 -3.95 -15.24
CA GLY A 1 33.15 -4.95 -14.26
C GLY A 1 31.89 -4.50 -13.47
N GLN A 2 31.81 -3.24 -13.06
CA GLN A 2 30.70 -2.73 -12.23
C GLN A 2 29.36 -2.67 -13.00
N ASN A 3 29.37 -2.34 -14.29
CA ASN A 3 28.15 -2.26 -15.09
C ASN A 3 27.51 -3.63 -15.34
N MET A 4 28.31 -4.68 -15.44
CA MET A 4 27.80 -6.05 -15.62
C MET A 4 27.14 -6.59 -14.35
N ALA A 5 27.69 -6.30 -13.17
CA ALA A 5 27.10 -6.69 -11.89
C ALA A 5 25.76 -5.99 -11.64
N PHE A 6 25.66 -4.71 -12.02
CA PHE A 6 24.40 -3.95 -11.93
C PHE A 6 23.34 -4.50 -12.88
N LEU A 7 23.69 -4.83 -14.12
CA LEU A 7 22.78 -5.42 -15.09
C LEU A 7 22.33 -6.82 -14.67
N GLN A 8 23.23 -7.62 -14.08
CA GLN A 8 22.84 -8.92 -13.52
C GLN A 8 21.90 -8.80 -12.31
N ALA A 9 22.16 -7.86 -11.41
CA ALA A 9 21.28 -7.60 -10.27
C ALA A 9 19.89 -7.12 -10.72
N ALA A 10 19.83 -6.33 -11.80
CA ALA A 10 18.55 -5.86 -12.37
C ALA A 10 17.76 -6.98 -13.08
N GLN A 11 18.42 -8.06 -13.48
CA GLN A 11 17.78 -9.20 -14.16
C GLN A 11 17.37 -10.33 -13.20
N THR A 12 17.85 -10.31 -11.96
CA THR A 12 17.43 -11.30 -10.95
C THR A 12 15.98 -11.12 -10.58
N GLN A 13 15.21 -12.21 -10.64
CA GLN A 13 13.83 -12.20 -10.16
C GLN A 13 13.80 -11.82 -8.67
N PRO A 14 12.88 -10.97 -8.26
CA PRO A 14 12.71 -10.66 -6.85
C PRO A 14 12.31 -11.92 -6.10
N VAL A 15 13.00 -12.19 -5.01
CA VAL A 15 12.68 -13.30 -4.12
C VAL A 15 12.08 -12.71 -2.87
N PHE A 16 10.86 -13.11 -2.56
CA PHE A 16 10.22 -12.76 -1.30
C PHE A 16 10.63 -13.73 -0.22
N SER A 17 10.91 -13.20 0.94
CA SER A 17 11.07 -14.00 2.16
C SER A 17 10.11 -13.48 3.21
N SER A 18 9.43 -14.39 3.89
CA SER A 18 8.57 -14.03 5.02
C SER A 18 9.37 -13.27 6.09
N LEU A 19 8.72 -12.31 6.71
CA LEU A 19 9.28 -11.50 7.78
C LEU A 19 8.64 -11.86 9.11
N ASN A 20 9.44 -11.90 10.16
CA ASN A 20 8.98 -12.01 11.54
C ASN A 20 8.96 -10.63 12.23
N PHE A 21 8.57 -9.60 11.51
CA PHE A 21 8.47 -8.26 12.06
C PHE A 21 7.01 -7.90 12.38
N PRO A 22 6.76 -7.10 13.40
CA PRO A 22 5.43 -6.56 13.64
C PRO A 22 4.92 -5.79 12.42
N ARG A 23 3.65 -5.96 12.10
CA ARG A 23 2.95 -5.20 11.06
C ARG A 23 1.76 -4.51 11.68
N ALA A 24 1.43 -3.31 11.18
CA ALA A 24 0.24 -2.60 11.65
C ALA A 24 -1.04 -3.41 11.38
N VAL A 25 -1.10 -4.11 10.25
CA VAL A 25 -2.24 -4.95 9.86
C VAL A 25 -2.52 -6.13 10.79
N GLN A 26 -1.57 -6.54 11.63
CA GLN A 26 -1.80 -7.58 12.64
C GLN A 26 -2.82 -7.17 13.70
N HIS A 27 -3.03 -5.88 13.88
CA HIS A 27 -4.01 -5.33 14.81
C HIS A 27 -5.38 -5.12 14.18
N LEU A 28 -5.51 -5.33 12.86
CA LEU A 28 -6.81 -5.31 12.20
C LEU A 28 -7.68 -6.46 12.69
N ASN A 29 -8.78 -6.10 13.30
CA ASN A 29 -9.80 -7.06 13.67
C ASN A 29 -11.12 -6.70 12.97
N PRO A 30 -11.31 -7.12 11.71
CA PRO A 30 -12.45 -6.76 10.89
C PRO A 30 -13.71 -7.56 11.22
N THR A 31 -13.78 -8.21 12.36
CA THR A 31 -14.89 -9.08 12.75
C THR A 31 -16.21 -8.32 12.64
N GLY A 32 -17.08 -8.76 11.75
CA GLY A 32 -18.39 -8.15 11.53
C GLY A 32 -18.39 -6.87 10.67
N SER A 33 -17.24 -6.41 10.18
CA SER A 33 -17.16 -5.28 9.25
C SER A 33 -17.48 -5.71 7.83
N ASN A 34 -18.41 -5.00 7.19
CA ASN A 34 -18.70 -5.17 5.76
C ASN A 34 -17.70 -4.40 4.87
N LYS A 35 -17.01 -3.42 5.42
CA LYS A 35 -16.07 -2.56 4.71
C LYS A 35 -14.83 -2.33 5.55
N ILE A 36 -13.66 -2.41 4.90
CA ILE A 36 -12.37 -2.19 5.52
C ILE A 36 -11.58 -1.20 4.66
N LEU A 37 -11.07 -0.15 5.28
CA LEU A 37 -10.13 0.78 4.67
C LEU A 37 -8.78 0.62 5.35
N LEU A 38 -7.77 0.23 4.58
CA LEU A 38 -6.38 0.23 4.99
C LEU A 38 -5.66 1.40 4.33
N VAL A 39 -5.09 2.28 5.13
CA VAL A 39 -4.26 3.39 4.67
C VAL A 39 -2.81 3.10 5.06
N VAL A 40 -1.94 2.99 4.06
CA VAL A 40 -0.50 2.81 4.25
C VAL A 40 0.18 4.13 3.89
N ASN A 41 0.69 4.82 4.89
CA ASN A 41 1.50 6.01 4.73
C ASN A 41 2.98 5.63 4.78
N GLU A 42 3.68 5.88 3.70
CA GLU A 42 5.07 5.53 3.55
C GLU A 42 5.96 6.78 3.59
N SER A 43 7.16 6.62 4.13
CA SER A 43 8.18 7.69 4.16
C SER A 43 7.72 9.01 4.80
N TRP A 44 6.74 8.92 5.68
CA TRP A 44 6.07 10.07 6.25
C TRP A 44 6.83 10.68 7.44
N GLY A 45 7.61 9.85 8.12
CA GLY A 45 8.21 10.21 9.40
C GLY A 45 7.17 10.29 10.52
N GLU A 46 7.51 9.80 11.68
CA GLU A 46 6.64 9.89 12.83
C GLU A 46 7.02 11.13 13.66
N PRO A 47 6.11 12.12 13.83
CA PRO A 47 6.37 13.22 14.72
C PRO A 47 6.63 12.70 16.14
N GLN A 48 7.72 13.09 16.75
CA GLN A 48 8.02 12.68 18.14
C GLN A 48 7.08 13.33 19.17
N ASN A 49 6.39 14.39 18.78
CA ASN A 49 5.43 15.06 19.64
C ASN A 49 4.05 14.40 19.55
N PRO A 50 3.52 13.82 20.64
CA PRO A 50 2.22 13.14 20.63
C PRO A 50 1.05 14.03 20.21
N ALA A 51 1.12 15.34 20.47
CA ALA A 51 0.09 16.27 20.05
C ALA A 51 0.05 16.45 18.53
N LEU A 52 1.21 16.44 17.86
CA LEU A 52 1.29 16.46 16.41
C LEU A 52 0.82 15.14 15.79
N GLN A 53 1.16 13.99 16.38
CA GLN A 53 0.66 12.69 15.95
C GLN A 53 -0.87 12.67 15.97
N LYS A 54 -1.45 13.13 17.08
CA LYS A 54 -2.91 13.21 17.22
C LYS A 54 -3.53 14.16 16.21
N ALA A 55 -2.93 15.34 15.98
CA ALA A 55 -3.45 16.33 15.04
C ALA A 55 -3.49 15.78 13.60
N VAL A 56 -2.47 15.03 13.22
CA VAL A 56 -2.40 14.40 11.88
C VAL A 56 -3.48 13.36 11.67
N LEU A 57 -3.78 12.55 12.68
CA LEU A 57 -4.78 11.50 12.63
C LEU A 57 -6.21 12.02 12.85
N GLN A 58 -6.35 13.23 13.38
CA GLN A 58 -7.64 13.76 13.81
C GLN A 58 -8.64 13.84 12.66
N GLY A 59 -8.19 14.16 11.44
CA GLY A 59 -9.05 14.19 10.26
C GLY A 59 -9.69 12.84 9.95
N LEU A 60 -8.95 11.75 10.14
CA LEU A 60 -9.46 10.39 9.96
C LEU A 60 -10.34 9.95 11.13
N LEU A 61 -9.88 10.23 12.36
CA LEU A 61 -10.58 9.83 13.58
C LEU A 61 -11.94 10.53 13.73
N ALA A 62 -12.09 11.73 13.17
CA ALA A 62 -13.32 12.51 13.23
C ALA A 62 -14.34 12.17 12.13
N GLN A 63 -14.02 11.29 11.19
CA GLN A 63 -14.94 10.93 10.10
C GLN A 63 -16.05 9.99 10.60
N PRO A 64 -17.34 10.39 10.50
CA PRO A 64 -18.45 9.57 10.98
C PRO A 64 -18.60 8.22 10.27
N ALA A 65 -18.03 8.12 9.06
CA ALA A 65 -18.07 6.90 8.26
C ALA A 65 -17.16 5.78 8.80
N PHE A 66 -16.22 6.10 9.71
CA PHE A 66 -15.28 5.14 10.27
C PHE A 66 -15.65 4.81 11.72
N GLU A 67 -16.25 3.67 11.94
CA GLU A 67 -16.70 3.25 13.28
C GLU A 67 -15.57 2.73 14.16
N ASN A 68 -14.51 2.21 13.56
CA ASN A 68 -13.40 1.61 14.30
C ASN A 68 -12.08 1.94 13.59
N VAL A 69 -11.39 2.97 14.07
CA VAL A 69 -10.11 3.40 13.53
C VAL A 69 -8.98 2.92 14.42
N GLN A 70 -8.09 2.10 13.86
CA GLN A 70 -6.87 1.65 14.49
C GLN A 70 -5.68 2.20 13.72
N HIS A 71 -4.63 2.53 14.41
CA HIS A 71 -3.39 3.02 13.78
C HIS A 71 -2.17 2.47 14.50
N GLY A 72 -1.07 2.39 13.80
CA GLY A 72 0.21 1.99 14.32
C GLY A 72 1.32 2.46 13.40
N SER A 73 2.53 2.48 13.88
CA SER A 73 3.71 2.81 13.10
C SER A 73 4.79 1.76 13.27
N PHE A 74 5.65 1.66 12.30
CA PHE A 74 6.84 0.82 12.36
C PHE A 74 8.00 1.47 11.62
N LEU A 75 9.19 1.21 12.12
CA LEU A 75 10.40 1.65 11.43
C LEU A 75 10.80 0.62 10.38
N PHE A 76 11.17 1.09 9.21
CA PHE A 76 11.75 0.25 8.19
C PHE A 76 12.91 0.96 7.49
N VAL A 77 13.78 0.17 6.89
CA VAL A 77 14.87 0.65 6.05
C VAL A 77 14.68 0.01 4.67
N GLY A 78 14.67 0.83 3.63
CA GLY A 78 14.46 0.34 2.28
C GLY A 78 13.69 1.31 1.40
N ALA A 79 13.33 0.85 0.21
CA ALA A 79 12.50 1.61 -0.71
C ALA A 79 11.03 1.62 -0.27
N ILE A 80 10.29 2.59 -0.76
CA ILE A 80 8.87 2.78 -0.46
C ILE A 80 8.05 1.48 -0.63
N VAL A 81 8.28 0.76 -1.72
CA VAL A 81 7.58 -0.50 -2.02
C VAL A 81 7.84 -1.61 -1.00
N GLU A 82 8.95 -1.55 -0.27
CA GLU A 82 9.23 -2.54 0.78
C GLU A 82 8.27 -2.40 1.96
N GLY A 83 7.84 -1.18 2.28
CA GLY A 83 6.80 -0.94 3.27
C GLY A 83 5.46 -1.55 2.86
N GLU A 84 5.05 -1.36 1.60
CA GLU A 84 3.85 -1.97 1.05
C GLU A 84 3.91 -3.51 1.11
N MET A 85 5.03 -4.09 0.65
CA MET A 85 5.22 -5.55 0.67
C MET A 85 5.18 -6.11 2.09
N ARG A 86 5.77 -5.42 3.02
CA ARG A 86 5.73 -5.81 4.42
C ARG A 86 4.31 -5.83 4.97
N GLU A 87 3.56 -4.76 4.78
CA GLU A 87 2.19 -4.66 5.29
C GLU A 87 1.22 -5.58 4.55
N LEU A 88 1.27 -5.60 3.23
CA LEU A 88 0.31 -6.34 2.42
C LEU A 88 0.63 -7.83 2.31
N CYS A 89 1.91 -8.19 2.27
CA CYS A 89 2.33 -9.55 1.92
C CYS A 89 3.23 -10.22 2.96
N ASN A 90 3.54 -9.55 4.06
CA ASN A 90 4.49 -10.03 5.08
C ASN A 90 5.82 -10.49 4.46
N ALA A 91 6.32 -9.73 3.53
CA ALA A 91 7.47 -10.09 2.73
C ALA A 91 8.48 -8.95 2.60
N SER A 92 9.74 -9.29 2.37
CA SER A 92 10.78 -8.37 1.95
C SER A 92 11.05 -8.54 0.45
N VAL A 93 11.51 -7.46 -0.17
CA VAL A 93 11.82 -7.44 -1.60
C VAL A 93 13.34 -7.47 -1.77
N LYS A 94 13.85 -8.43 -2.52
CA LYS A 94 15.29 -8.54 -2.82
C LYS A 94 15.71 -7.90 -4.14
N GLY A 95 14.74 -7.50 -4.95
CA GLY A 95 14.98 -6.83 -6.23
C GLY A 95 13.76 -6.06 -6.69
N PHE A 96 13.95 -5.05 -7.52
CA PHE A 96 12.86 -4.15 -7.92
C PHE A 96 12.14 -4.54 -9.21
N ALA A 97 12.56 -5.62 -9.88
CA ALA A 97 11.85 -6.14 -11.06
C ALA A 97 10.61 -6.96 -10.66
N LEU A 98 9.70 -6.33 -9.94
CA LEU A 98 8.52 -7.00 -9.36
C LEU A 98 7.57 -7.57 -10.39
N LYS A 99 7.57 -7.05 -11.61
CA LYS A 99 6.84 -7.61 -12.75
C LYS A 99 7.24 -9.05 -13.08
N LEU A 100 8.46 -9.45 -12.73
CA LEU A 100 8.97 -10.81 -12.97
C LEU A 100 8.59 -11.79 -11.85
N ALA A 101 8.08 -11.31 -10.74
CA ALA A 101 7.69 -12.16 -9.63
C ALA A 101 6.48 -13.04 -10.01
N PRO A 102 6.54 -14.36 -9.80
CA PRO A 102 5.44 -15.23 -10.16
C PRO A 102 4.25 -15.05 -9.20
N PRO A 103 3.01 -15.28 -9.66
CA PRO A 103 1.81 -15.13 -8.84
C PRO A 103 1.83 -15.91 -7.52
N GLN A 104 2.51 -17.03 -7.48
CA GLN A 104 2.60 -17.89 -6.29
C GLN A 104 3.27 -17.20 -5.09
N GLN A 105 4.09 -16.18 -5.34
CA GLN A 105 4.73 -15.41 -4.27
C GLN A 105 3.75 -14.43 -3.56
N PHE A 106 2.58 -14.21 -4.14
CA PHE A 106 1.59 -13.25 -3.62
C PHE A 106 0.36 -13.91 -2.98
N THR A 107 0.34 -15.24 -2.87
CA THR A 107 -0.85 -15.97 -2.37
C THR A 107 -1.24 -15.61 -0.94
N ASP A 108 -0.29 -15.24 -0.11
CA ASP A 108 -0.51 -14.90 1.30
C ASP A 108 -0.70 -13.40 1.52
N CYS A 109 -0.75 -12.61 0.46
CA CYS A 109 -1.00 -11.19 0.57
C CYS A 109 -2.41 -10.90 1.13
N LEU A 110 -2.51 -9.86 1.95
CA LEU A 110 -3.73 -9.49 2.62
C LEU A 110 -4.93 -9.28 1.67
N PRO A 111 -4.77 -8.57 0.53
CA PRO A 111 -5.88 -8.43 -0.42
C PRO A 111 -6.38 -9.77 -0.96
N MET A 112 -5.47 -10.71 -1.23
CA MET A 112 -5.85 -12.04 -1.69
C MET A 112 -6.66 -12.79 -0.62
N GLN A 113 -6.27 -12.70 0.64
CA GLN A 113 -6.99 -13.31 1.75
C GLN A 113 -8.41 -12.74 1.89
N TYR A 114 -8.58 -11.43 1.80
CA TYR A 114 -9.91 -10.80 1.85
C TYR A 114 -10.75 -11.14 0.64
N ARG A 115 -10.15 -11.16 -0.54
CA ARG A 115 -10.85 -11.60 -1.76
C ARG A 115 -11.40 -13.02 -1.63
N GLN A 116 -10.64 -13.94 -1.06
CA GLN A 116 -11.07 -15.32 -0.78
C GLN A 116 -12.20 -15.39 0.23
N GLN A 117 -12.34 -14.40 1.10
CA GLN A 117 -13.44 -14.26 2.05
C GLN A 117 -14.68 -13.57 1.45
N GLY A 118 -14.65 -13.21 0.17
CA GLY A 118 -15.77 -12.58 -0.54
C GLY A 118 -15.75 -11.06 -0.58
N TYR A 119 -14.68 -10.41 -0.10
CA TYR A 119 -14.54 -8.95 -0.22
C TYR A 119 -14.19 -8.54 -1.64
N GLU A 120 -14.76 -7.44 -2.09
CA GLU A 120 -14.25 -6.71 -3.23
C GLU A 120 -13.00 -5.93 -2.81
N THR A 121 -11.90 -6.11 -3.54
CA THR A 121 -10.61 -5.55 -3.18
C THR A 121 -10.19 -4.47 -4.16
N VAL A 122 -10.06 -3.24 -3.67
CA VAL A 122 -9.72 -2.06 -4.46
C VAL A 122 -8.49 -1.39 -3.86
N ALA A 123 -7.55 -1.01 -4.71
CA ALA A 123 -6.40 -0.19 -4.34
C ALA A 123 -6.47 1.17 -5.02
N MET A 124 -6.05 2.22 -4.30
CA MET A 124 -5.85 3.55 -4.84
C MET A 124 -4.46 4.06 -4.45
N HIS A 125 -3.71 4.51 -5.44
CA HIS A 125 -2.37 5.03 -5.25
C HIS A 125 -2.16 6.27 -6.12
N GLY A 126 -1.69 7.35 -5.53
CA GLY A 126 -1.57 8.63 -6.25
C GLY A 126 -0.44 8.70 -7.28
N ALA A 127 0.56 7.83 -7.19
CA ALA A 127 1.68 7.79 -8.14
C ALA A 127 1.37 6.97 -9.39
N SER A 128 2.31 6.95 -10.35
CA SER A 128 2.21 6.15 -11.56
C SER A 128 2.17 4.65 -11.27
N SER A 129 1.36 3.93 -12.01
CA SER A 129 1.29 2.47 -11.99
C SER A 129 2.62 1.79 -12.36
N GLN A 130 3.46 2.48 -13.12
CA GLN A 130 4.78 1.98 -13.52
C GLN A 130 5.79 2.00 -12.36
N MET A 131 5.59 2.87 -11.39
CA MET A 131 6.47 2.96 -10.24
C MET A 131 6.43 1.65 -9.44
N TYR A 132 7.61 1.03 -9.32
CA TYR A 132 7.78 -0.29 -8.67
C TYR A 132 6.89 -1.40 -9.26
N ASP A 133 6.59 -1.32 -10.55
CA ASP A 133 5.80 -2.34 -11.27
C ASP A 133 4.44 -2.65 -10.62
N ARG A 134 3.82 -1.68 -9.94
CA ARG A 134 2.53 -1.88 -9.25
C ARG A 134 1.43 -2.37 -10.19
N PHE A 135 1.43 -1.92 -11.44
CA PHE A 135 0.49 -2.41 -12.47
C PHE A 135 0.52 -3.93 -12.62
N SER A 136 1.67 -4.55 -12.35
CA SER A 136 1.88 -5.99 -12.49
C SER A 136 1.62 -6.76 -11.20
N TRP A 137 2.15 -6.29 -10.07
CA TRP A 137 2.05 -7.09 -8.85
C TRP A 137 0.79 -6.85 -8.01
N TYR A 138 0.13 -5.70 -8.11
CA TYR A 138 -1.12 -5.45 -7.40
C TYR A 138 -2.22 -6.48 -7.74
N PRO A 139 -2.47 -6.81 -9.02
CA PRO A 139 -3.40 -7.89 -9.36
C PRO A 139 -3.00 -9.25 -8.78
N LYS A 140 -1.70 -9.56 -8.79
CA LYS A 140 -1.18 -10.80 -8.20
C LYS A 140 -1.38 -10.84 -6.69
N ALA A 141 -1.28 -9.70 -6.01
CA ALA A 141 -1.52 -9.58 -4.57
C ALA A 141 -3.00 -9.70 -4.19
N GLY A 142 -3.91 -9.70 -5.16
CA GLY A 142 -5.33 -9.93 -4.95
C GLY A 142 -6.23 -8.71 -5.11
N PHE A 143 -5.71 -7.56 -5.54
CA PHE A 143 -6.56 -6.42 -5.87
C PHE A 143 -7.32 -6.68 -7.17
N GLN A 144 -8.65 -6.65 -7.11
CA GLN A 144 -9.51 -6.81 -8.28
C GLN A 144 -9.54 -5.54 -9.12
N GLN A 145 -9.42 -4.39 -8.48
CA GLN A 145 -9.29 -3.09 -9.11
C GLN A 145 -8.16 -2.31 -8.48
N ALA A 146 -7.37 -1.64 -9.31
CA ALA A 146 -6.31 -0.75 -8.85
C ALA A 146 -6.36 0.55 -9.68
N LEU A 147 -6.49 1.67 -8.99
CA LEU A 147 -6.53 3.01 -9.57
C LEU A 147 -5.26 3.75 -9.18
N PHE A 148 -4.54 4.22 -10.19
CA PHE A 148 -3.29 4.94 -10.04
C PHE A 148 -3.40 6.38 -10.53
N GLY A 149 -2.33 7.14 -10.43
CA GLY A 149 -2.32 8.53 -10.87
C GLY A 149 -2.86 8.76 -12.28
N GLU A 150 -2.68 7.80 -13.18
CA GLU A 150 -3.15 7.87 -14.57
C GLU A 150 -4.68 7.90 -14.69
N GLN A 151 -5.39 7.28 -13.75
CA GLN A 151 -6.86 7.24 -13.74
C GLN A 151 -7.51 8.48 -13.10
N PHE A 152 -6.75 9.27 -12.35
CA PHE A 152 -7.26 10.47 -11.68
C PHE A 152 -7.02 11.73 -12.51
N LEU A 153 -7.64 11.78 -13.68
CA LEU A 153 -7.51 12.90 -14.61
C LEU A 153 -8.10 14.18 -14.00
N GLY A 154 -7.40 15.31 -14.20
CA GLY A 154 -7.84 16.61 -13.71
C GLY A 154 -7.68 16.84 -12.21
N LYS A 155 -7.18 15.87 -11.47
CA LYS A 155 -6.89 16.05 -10.05
C LYS A 155 -5.57 16.79 -9.84
N PRO A 156 -5.45 17.62 -8.77
CA PRO A 156 -4.21 18.34 -8.50
C PRO A 156 -3.05 17.37 -8.26
N ARG A 157 -1.89 17.76 -8.78
CA ARG A 157 -0.63 17.02 -8.61
C ARG A 157 0.27 17.73 -7.62
N CYS A 158 0.92 16.95 -6.78
CA CYS A 158 1.87 17.43 -5.80
C CYS A 158 3.30 17.05 -6.20
N GLU A 159 4.30 17.71 -5.57
CA GLU A 159 5.70 17.59 -5.98
C GLU A 159 6.26 16.16 -5.82
N ALA A 160 5.80 15.44 -4.82
CA ALA A 160 6.25 14.07 -4.60
C ALA A 160 5.85 13.17 -5.78
N PHE A 161 6.83 12.81 -6.60
CA PHE A 161 6.68 11.93 -7.77
C PHE A 161 5.60 12.38 -8.78
N ASN A 162 5.25 13.66 -8.79
CA ASN A 162 4.12 14.18 -9.59
C ASN A 162 2.83 13.37 -9.40
N GLY A 163 2.64 12.86 -8.21
CA GLY A 163 1.46 12.07 -7.84
C GLY A 163 0.24 12.95 -7.55
N VAL A 164 -0.92 12.32 -7.51
CA VAL A 164 -2.15 12.97 -7.04
C VAL A 164 -1.95 13.43 -5.60
N CYS A 165 -2.33 14.66 -5.29
CA CYS A 165 -2.23 15.16 -3.91
C CYS A 165 -3.10 14.33 -2.97
N ASP A 166 -2.61 14.04 -1.78
CA ASP A 166 -3.26 13.15 -0.83
C ASP A 166 -4.70 13.56 -0.52
N SER A 167 -4.97 14.86 -0.37
CA SER A 167 -6.33 15.35 -0.15
C SER A 167 -7.30 14.97 -1.26
N ALA A 168 -6.87 15.11 -2.52
CA ALA A 168 -7.67 14.74 -3.67
C ALA A 168 -7.83 13.21 -3.79
N LEU A 169 -6.78 12.45 -3.48
CA LEU A 169 -6.84 10.99 -3.44
C LEU A 169 -7.81 10.50 -2.37
N PHE A 170 -7.77 11.06 -1.17
CA PHE A 170 -8.69 10.70 -0.08
C PHE A 170 -10.15 11.05 -0.39
N ASP A 171 -10.42 12.10 -1.16
CA ASP A 171 -11.77 12.38 -1.65
C ASP A 171 -12.29 11.23 -2.53
N GLU A 172 -11.47 10.71 -3.42
CA GLU A 172 -11.83 9.56 -4.25
C GLU A 172 -11.99 8.27 -3.44
N VAL A 173 -11.12 8.06 -2.45
CA VAL A 173 -11.25 6.94 -1.50
C VAL A 173 -12.57 7.03 -0.73
N GLY A 174 -12.93 8.21 -0.25
CA GLY A 174 -14.18 8.43 0.46
C GLY A 174 -15.41 8.13 -0.38
N LYS A 175 -15.41 8.53 -1.66
CA LYS A 175 -16.49 8.20 -2.61
C LYS A 175 -16.61 6.71 -2.82
N ALA A 176 -15.52 6.00 -3.05
CA ALA A 176 -15.50 4.55 -3.25
C ALA A 176 -15.98 3.80 -1.99
N PHE A 177 -15.53 4.23 -0.81
CA PHE A 177 -15.91 3.62 0.46
C PHE A 177 -17.40 3.82 0.79
N SER A 178 -17.99 4.94 0.39
CA SER A 178 -19.40 5.26 0.64
C SER A 178 -20.34 4.66 -0.39
N ALA A 179 -19.89 4.31 -1.59
CA ALA A 179 -20.70 3.88 -2.72
C ALA A 179 -21.21 2.43 -2.61
N ASN A 180 -20.61 1.60 -1.77
CA ASN A 180 -20.90 0.15 -1.67
C ASN A 180 -21.57 -0.23 -0.36
#